data_58cad42ff91115410436cc5afbeedd0a
#
_entry.id   58cad42ff91115410436cc5afbeedd0a
#
_cell.length_a   1.000
_cell.length_b   1.000
_cell.length_c   1.000
_cell.angle_alpha   90.00
_cell.angle_beta   90.00
_cell.angle_gamma   90.00
#
_symmetry.space_group_name_H-M   'P 1'
#
loop_
_entity.id
_entity.type
_entity.pdbx_description
1 polymer ?
#
loop_
_entity_poly.entity_id
_entity_poly.type
_entity_poly.pdbx_seq_one_letter_code
_entity_poly.pdbx_strand_id
1 'polypeptide(L)'
;FIGQANLFYGTLVSVEDKYGLVDVAGRRVKARMGVLNPPRIGGKALLIVRPENLNIGTSENCLAVKLINRLFEGDRIDYQFEVVNGINPKPYSMSVPFLPGTSLLPEGSTLDASFVPDAGVLLNGE
;
A
#
# COMPACT_ATOMS: atom_id res chain seq x y z
N PHE A 1 -12.36 -14.25 -3.20
CA PHE A 1 -11.92 -12.87 -3.21
C PHE A 1 -12.40 -12.17 -4.47
N ILE A 2 -12.94 -11.03 -4.30
CA ILE A 2 -13.45 -10.23 -5.39
C ILE A 2 -12.85 -8.85 -5.30
N GLY A 3 -12.43 -8.32 -6.43
CA GLY A 3 -11.83 -7.02 -6.52
C GLY A 3 -10.32 -7.09 -6.55
N GLN A 4 -9.72 -5.93 -6.58
CA GLN A 4 -8.29 -5.80 -6.71
C GLN A 4 -7.65 -5.53 -5.36
N ALA A 5 -6.45 -6.03 -5.20
CA ALA A 5 -5.63 -5.73 -4.04
C ALA A 5 -4.27 -5.27 -4.54
N ASN A 6 -3.66 -4.37 -3.80
CA ASN A 6 -2.28 -4.00 -4.05
C ASN A 6 -1.36 -5.03 -3.40
N LEU A 7 -0.39 -5.49 -4.16
CA LEU A 7 0.59 -6.47 -3.72
C LEU A 7 1.96 -5.81 -3.74
N PHE A 8 2.40 -5.33 -2.57
CA PHE A 8 3.71 -4.69 -2.46
C PHE A 8 4.75 -5.70 -2.03
N TYR A 9 5.90 -5.67 -2.69
CA TYR A 9 7.01 -6.55 -2.35
C TYR A 9 7.95 -5.88 -1.36
N GLY A 10 8.38 -6.61 -0.36
CA GLY A 10 9.30 -6.11 0.63
C GLY A 10 10.04 -7.22 1.33
N THR A 11 10.73 -6.87 2.40
CA THR A 11 11.49 -7.80 3.23
C THR A 11 11.00 -7.69 4.66
N LEU A 12 10.68 -8.84 5.27
CA LEU A 12 10.24 -8.85 6.67
C LEU A 12 11.44 -8.56 7.57
N VAL A 13 11.33 -7.52 8.38
CA VAL A 13 12.40 -7.07 9.26
C VAL A 13 12.27 -7.68 10.64
N SER A 14 11.07 -7.67 11.20
CA SER A 14 10.82 -8.18 12.55
C SER A 14 9.36 -8.52 12.72
N VAL A 15 9.08 -9.25 13.79
CA VAL A 15 7.71 -9.63 14.15
C VAL A 15 7.50 -9.29 15.62
N GLU A 16 6.40 -8.65 15.91
CA GLU A 16 5.99 -8.32 17.27
C GLU A 16 4.52 -8.65 17.42
N ASP A 17 4.21 -9.61 18.28
CA ASP A 17 2.85 -10.10 18.47
C ASP A 17 2.30 -10.60 17.13
N LYS A 18 1.14 -10.15 16.70
CA LYS A 18 0.52 -10.57 15.44
C LYS A 18 0.89 -9.68 14.25
N TYR A 19 1.79 -8.72 14.47
CA TYR A 19 2.21 -7.78 13.43
C TYR A 19 3.63 -8.03 12.99
N GLY A 20 3.87 -7.78 11.71
CA GLY A 20 5.22 -7.77 11.14
C GLY A 20 5.60 -6.37 10.70
N LEU A 21 6.89 -6.08 10.77
CA LEU A 21 7.47 -4.86 10.22
C LEU A 21 8.15 -5.23 8.93
N VAL A 22 7.71 -4.63 7.83
CA VAL A 22 8.24 -4.94 6.50
C VAL A 22 8.87 -3.70 5.90
N ASP A 23 10.02 -3.89 5.25
CA ASP A 23 10.68 -2.82 4.50
C ASP A 23 10.19 -2.90 3.05
N VAL A 24 9.53 -1.82 2.60
CA VAL A 24 9.07 -1.69 1.23
C VAL A 24 9.74 -0.44 0.64
N ALA A 25 10.67 -0.65 -0.27
CA ALA A 25 11.38 0.45 -0.95
C ALA A 25 12.01 1.45 0.01
N GLY A 26 12.56 0.97 1.12
CA GLY A 26 13.23 1.81 2.11
C GLY A 26 12.32 2.38 3.19
N ARG A 27 11.01 2.16 3.08
CA ARG A 27 10.04 2.57 4.12
C ARG A 27 9.63 1.35 4.92
N ARG A 28 9.63 1.47 6.23
CA ARG A 28 9.19 0.40 7.12
C ARG A 28 7.75 0.63 7.49
N VAL A 29 6.91 -0.37 7.20
CA VAL A 29 5.49 -0.34 7.49
C VAL A 29 5.10 -1.59 8.25
N LYS A 30 4.01 -1.48 9.00
CA LYS A 30 3.51 -2.53 9.88
C LYS A 30 2.22 -3.07 9.32
N ALA A 31 2.06 -4.39 9.36
CA ALA A 31 0.84 -5.05 8.93
C ALA A 31 0.67 -6.35 9.70
N ARG A 32 -0.54 -6.92 9.61
CA ARG A 32 -0.81 -8.20 10.29
C ARG A 32 -0.04 -9.32 9.60
N MET A 33 0.47 -10.24 10.40
CA MET A 33 1.04 -11.47 9.85
C MET A 33 -0.09 -12.38 9.39
N GLY A 34 0.03 -12.92 8.18
CA GLY A 34 -0.93 -13.90 7.69
C GLY A 34 -0.85 -15.17 8.52
N VAL A 35 -2.02 -15.79 8.76
CA VAL A 35 -2.08 -17.04 9.53
C VAL A 35 -1.56 -18.20 8.68
N LEU A 36 -1.95 -18.20 7.40
CA LEU A 36 -1.46 -19.19 6.45
C LEU A 36 -0.33 -18.58 5.65
N ASN A 37 0.73 -19.35 5.47
CA ASN A 37 1.87 -18.94 4.63
C ASN A 37 2.49 -17.60 5.06
N PRO A 38 2.88 -17.45 6.36
CA PRO A 38 3.51 -16.21 6.80
C PRO A 38 4.92 -16.05 6.24
N PRO A 39 5.42 -14.82 6.09
CA PRO A 39 6.80 -14.60 5.70
C PRO A 39 7.75 -14.91 6.84
N ARG A 40 9.03 -15.12 6.50
CA ARG A 40 10.09 -15.32 7.48
C ARG A 40 10.92 -14.06 7.62
N ILE A 41 11.44 -13.82 8.81
CA ILE A 41 12.33 -12.68 9.07
C ILE A 41 13.53 -12.78 8.13
N GLY A 42 13.82 -11.67 7.43
CA GLY A 42 14.87 -11.60 6.44
C GLY A 42 14.46 -12.09 5.06
N GLY A 43 13.29 -12.70 4.93
CA GLY A 43 12.80 -13.22 3.66
C GLY A 43 11.88 -12.26 2.94
N LYS A 44 11.56 -12.60 1.70
CA LYS A 44 10.63 -11.82 0.90
C LYS A 44 9.23 -11.90 1.48
N ALA A 45 8.60 -10.75 1.60
CA ALA A 45 7.24 -10.62 2.09
C ALA A 45 6.38 -9.94 1.03
N LEU A 46 5.13 -10.37 0.99
CA LEU A 46 4.12 -9.76 0.14
C LEU A 46 3.14 -9.03 1.05
N LEU A 47 3.08 -7.71 0.91
CA LEU A 47 2.15 -6.86 1.66
C LEU A 47 0.91 -6.63 0.81
N ILE A 48 -0.23 -7.03 1.33
CA ILE A 48 -1.50 -6.92 0.63
C ILE A 48 -2.33 -5.83 1.29
N VAL A 49 -2.70 -4.80 0.52
CA VAL A 49 -3.56 -3.70 0.99
C VAL A 49 -4.57 -3.39 -0.09
N ARG A 50 -5.84 -3.31 0.28
CA ARG A 50 -6.89 -2.96 -0.69
C ARG A 50 -6.84 -1.47 -1.03
N PRO A 51 -7.21 -1.10 -2.28
CA PRO A 51 -7.18 0.31 -2.70
C PRO A 51 -7.96 1.26 -1.79
N GLU A 52 -9.13 0.83 -1.33
CA GLU A 52 -9.98 1.66 -0.47
C GLU A 52 -9.43 1.83 0.95
N ASN A 53 -8.44 1.05 1.33
CA ASN A 53 -7.80 1.14 2.65
C ASN A 53 -6.54 2.01 2.65
N LEU A 54 -6.16 2.53 1.49
CA LEU A 54 -5.07 3.49 1.38
C LEU A 54 -5.63 4.91 1.48
N ASN A 55 -4.90 5.76 2.18
CA ASN A 55 -5.26 7.16 2.37
C ASN A 55 -4.11 8.06 1.94
N ILE A 56 -4.45 9.23 1.43
CA ILE A 56 -3.46 10.24 1.09
C ILE A 56 -3.04 10.93 2.38
N GLY A 57 -1.75 10.94 2.64
CA GLY A 57 -1.20 11.64 3.78
C GLY A 57 -0.09 10.87 4.47
N THR A 58 0.66 11.60 5.29
CA THR A 58 1.77 11.05 6.04
C THR A 58 1.26 10.48 7.36
N SER A 59 1.75 9.30 7.71
CA SER A 59 1.54 8.69 9.01
C SER A 59 2.76 7.84 9.34
N GLU A 60 2.75 7.19 10.50
CA GLU A 60 3.82 6.26 10.83
C GLU A 60 3.89 5.10 9.85
N ASN A 61 2.78 4.80 9.20
CA ASN A 61 2.62 3.64 8.35
C ASN A 61 2.28 4.08 6.93
N CYS A 62 3.29 4.53 6.18
CA CYS A 62 3.07 5.08 4.84
C CYS A 62 4.19 4.72 3.88
N LEU A 63 3.84 4.75 2.59
CA LEU A 63 4.75 4.52 1.48
C LEU A 63 4.86 5.80 0.66
N ALA A 64 6.06 6.08 0.14
CA ALA A 64 6.23 7.17 -0.81
C ALA A 64 5.78 6.70 -2.19
N VAL A 65 4.87 7.43 -2.80
CA VAL A 65 4.27 7.04 -4.07
C VAL A 65 4.27 8.20 -5.06
N LYS A 66 4.22 7.86 -6.34
CA LYS A 66 4.10 8.82 -7.44
C LYS A 66 2.84 8.49 -8.22
N LEU A 67 1.96 9.48 -8.36
CA LEU A 67 0.72 9.32 -9.11
C LEU A 67 1.00 9.30 -10.60
N ILE A 68 0.46 8.31 -11.30
CA ILE A 68 0.66 8.17 -12.75
C ILE A 68 -0.62 8.29 -13.54
N ASN A 69 -1.78 8.12 -12.91
CA ASN A 69 -3.06 8.24 -13.59
C ASN A 69 -4.17 8.42 -12.56
N ARG A 70 -5.32 8.89 -13.02
CA ARG A 70 -6.51 9.02 -12.18
C ARG A 70 -7.74 8.70 -13.01
N LEU A 71 -8.66 7.97 -12.39
CA LEU A 71 -9.91 7.55 -13.01
C LEU A 71 -11.06 7.96 -12.10
N PHE A 72 -12.08 8.59 -12.70
CA PHE A 72 -13.27 8.97 -11.95
C PHE A 72 -14.28 7.84 -11.97
N GLU A 73 -14.77 7.49 -10.80
CA GLU A 73 -15.75 6.42 -10.63
C GLU A 73 -16.87 6.88 -9.70
N GLY A 74 -17.83 7.62 -10.25
CA GLY A 74 -18.95 8.13 -9.47
C GLY A 74 -18.50 9.09 -8.39
N ASP A 75 -18.66 8.71 -7.13
CA ASP A 75 -18.28 9.51 -5.98
C ASP A 75 -16.88 9.22 -5.46
N ARG A 76 -16.08 8.51 -6.25
CA ARG A 76 -14.70 8.16 -5.88
C ARG A 76 -13.75 8.47 -7.02
N ILE A 77 -12.46 8.61 -6.65
CA ILE A 77 -11.37 8.72 -7.60
C ILE A 77 -10.43 7.57 -7.35
N ASP A 78 -10.07 6.87 -8.42
CA ASP A 78 -9.00 5.88 -8.37
C ASP A 78 -7.72 6.54 -8.86
N TYR A 79 -6.77 6.72 -7.97
CA TYR A 79 -5.42 7.14 -8.33
C TYR A 79 -4.59 5.89 -8.57
N GLN A 80 -3.99 5.81 -9.76
CA GLN A 80 -2.99 4.79 -10.04
C GLN A 80 -1.62 5.37 -9.71
N PHE A 81 -0.78 4.55 -9.11
CA PHE A 81 0.51 5.04 -8.63
C PHE A 81 1.59 3.98 -8.72
N GLU A 82 2.83 4.43 -8.60
CA GLU A 82 4.00 3.59 -8.44
C GLU A 82 4.64 3.90 -7.09
N VAL A 83 5.28 2.90 -6.48
CA VAL A 83 6.07 3.10 -5.27
C VAL A 83 7.41 3.69 -5.67
N VAL A 84 7.77 4.82 -5.06
CA VAL A 84 9.05 5.49 -5.35
C VAL A 84 10.20 4.57 -4.93
N ASN A 85 11.14 4.33 -5.85
CA ASN A 85 12.28 3.42 -5.67
C ASN A 85 11.87 1.97 -5.39
N GLY A 86 10.66 1.60 -5.73
CA GLY A 86 10.13 0.28 -5.47
C GLY A 86 10.04 -0.60 -6.70
N ILE A 87 9.46 -1.76 -6.51
CA ILE A 87 9.19 -2.72 -7.58
C ILE A 87 7.76 -2.49 -8.05
N ASN A 88 7.61 -2.13 -9.31
CA ASN A 88 6.31 -1.73 -9.87
C ASN A 88 6.00 -2.58 -11.11
N PRO A 89 5.64 -3.88 -10.94
CA PRO A 89 5.36 -4.73 -12.10
C PRO A 89 4.12 -4.28 -12.86
N LYS A 90 3.19 -3.66 -12.17
CA LYS A 90 2.03 -2.98 -12.74
C LYS A 90 1.60 -1.87 -11.79
N PRO A 91 0.80 -0.91 -12.26
CA PRO A 91 0.36 0.18 -11.38
C PRO A 91 -0.43 -0.33 -10.19
N TYR A 92 -0.24 0.33 -9.06
CA TYR A 92 -1.05 0.14 -7.87
C TYR A 92 -2.22 1.11 -7.90
N SER A 93 -3.22 0.89 -7.05
CA SER A 93 -4.42 1.71 -7.01
C SER A 93 -4.75 2.16 -5.60
N MET A 94 -5.26 3.40 -5.51
CA MET A 94 -5.77 3.95 -4.27
C MET A 94 -7.13 4.57 -4.58
N SER A 95 -8.16 4.16 -3.86
CA SER A 95 -9.52 4.64 -4.06
C SER A 95 -9.90 5.58 -2.92
N VAL A 96 -10.17 6.83 -3.25
CA VAL A 96 -10.52 7.84 -2.25
C VAL A 96 -11.85 8.51 -2.59
N PRO A 97 -12.60 8.99 -1.60
CA PRO A 97 -13.85 9.69 -1.86
C PRO A 97 -13.61 10.98 -2.64
N PHE A 98 -14.51 11.26 -3.58
CA PHE A 98 -14.52 12.53 -4.32
C PHE A 98 -15.76 13.30 -3.90
N LEU A 99 -15.61 14.11 -2.85
CA LEU A 99 -16.68 14.89 -2.27
C LEU A 99 -16.57 16.36 -2.71
N PRO A 100 -17.64 17.16 -2.61
CA PRO A 100 -17.56 18.58 -2.87
C PRO A 100 -16.42 19.24 -2.08
N GLY A 101 -15.59 20.01 -2.74
CA GLY A 101 -14.42 20.61 -2.13
C GLY A 101 -13.16 19.77 -2.16
N THR A 102 -13.23 18.55 -2.66
CA THR A 102 -12.05 17.71 -2.82
C THR A 102 -11.17 18.26 -3.93
N SER A 103 -9.88 18.46 -3.63
CA SER A 103 -8.91 18.89 -4.64
C SER A 103 -8.37 17.68 -5.38
N LEU A 104 -8.27 17.81 -6.71
CA LEU A 104 -7.64 16.80 -7.53
C LEU A 104 -6.12 16.93 -7.45
N LEU A 105 -5.45 15.80 -7.30
CA LEU A 105 -3.99 15.76 -7.33
C LEU A 105 -3.53 15.53 -8.77
N PRO A 106 -2.57 16.31 -9.25
CA PRO A 106 -2.10 16.16 -10.63
C PRO A 106 -1.27 14.90 -10.81
N GLU A 107 -1.28 14.38 -12.04
CA GLU A 107 -0.40 13.29 -12.42
C GLU A 107 1.05 13.74 -12.26
N GLY A 108 1.90 12.81 -11.82
CA GLY A 108 3.30 13.10 -11.53
C GLY A 108 3.55 13.58 -10.11
N SER A 109 2.49 13.84 -9.33
CA SER A 109 2.67 14.23 -7.93
C SER A 109 3.29 13.10 -7.13
N THR A 110 4.21 13.45 -6.22
CA THR A 110 4.74 12.53 -5.23
C THR A 110 4.11 12.85 -3.89
N LEU A 111 3.71 11.80 -3.15
CA LEU A 111 3.05 11.98 -1.87
C LEU A 111 3.23 10.72 -1.03
N ASP A 112 2.71 10.75 0.18
CA ASP A 112 2.67 9.57 1.03
C ASP A 112 1.28 8.95 0.98
N ALA A 113 1.25 7.63 0.80
CA ALA A 113 0.03 6.83 0.91
C ALA A 113 0.12 6.03 2.20
N SER A 114 -0.87 6.17 3.05
CA SER A 114 -0.86 5.58 4.38
C SER A 114 -1.99 4.56 4.55
N PHE A 115 -1.81 3.65 5.49
CA PHE A 115 -2.83 2.67 5.86
C PHE A 115 -2.64 2.30 7.33
N VAL A 116 -3.73 1.88 7.98
CA VAL A 116 -3.63 1.37 9.34
C VAL A 116 -3.07 -0.05 9.30
N PRO A 117 -2.29 -0.46 10.31
CA PRO A 117 -1.68 -1.81 10.29
C PRO A 117 -2.68 -2.94 10.10
N ASP A 118 -3.87 -2.84 10.67
CA ASP A 118 -4.88 -3.89 10.54
C ASP A 118 -5.45 -4.01 9.12
N ALA A 119 -5.23 -3.01 8.28
CA ALA A 119 -5.69 -3.04 6.90
C ALA A 119 -4.73 -3.78 5.95
N GLY A 120 -3.53 -4.10 6.42
CA GLY A 120 -2.54 -4.83 5.63
C GLY A 120 -2.35 -6.25 6.14
N VAL A 121 -2.00 -7.15 5.23
CA VAL A 121 -1.68 -8.54 5.57
C VAL A 121 -0.36 -8.92 4.91
N LEU A 122 0.50 -9.61 5.66
CA LEU A 122 1.80 -10.06 5.17
C LEU A 122 1.75 -11.56 4.90
N LEU A 123 2.11 -11.93 3.68
CA LEU A 123 2.28 -13.31 3.26
C LEU A 123 3.71 -13.53 2.78
N ASN A 124 4.09 -14.81 2.66
CA ASN A 124 5.37 -15.17 2.09
C ASN A 124 5.42 -14.73 0.62
N GLY A 125 6.43 -13.98 0.25
CA GLY A 125 6.61 -13.46 -1.10
C GLY A 125 7.56 -14.27 -1.97
N GLU A 126 8.04 -15.39 -1.47
CA GLU A 126 8.98 -16.25 -2.19
C GLU A 126 8.28 -17.24 -3.12
#